data_526d8c4fe8f224db4deab7385d0e2102
#
_entry.id   526d8c4fe8f224db4deab7385d0e2102
#
_cell.length_a   1.000
_cell.length_b   1.000
_cell.length_c   1.000
_cell.angle_alpha   90.00
_cell.angle_beta   90.00
_cell.angle_gamma   90.00
#
_symmetry.space_group_name_H-M   'P 1'
#
loop_
_entity.id
_entity.type
_entity.pdbx_description
1 polymer ?
#
loop_
_entity_poly.entity_id
_entity_poly.type
_entity_poly.pdbx_seq_one_letter_code
_entity_poly.pdbx_strand_id
1 'polypeptide(L)'
;MNIERGSIYRVNLEPTTGSEQQGNARPCIVLSLNAYNRKLRTVCVVPLTSSPRALPPLIVTVSSAGKASSMALCHQIRTIDKARIGKLLGTLSLDDLAVVEDGVRRVHGL
;
A
#
# COMPACT_ATOMS: atom_id res chain seq x y z
N MET A 1 8.25 -14.47 -8.71
CA MET A 1 7.18 -14.05 -7.80
C MET A 1 6.10 -13.29 -8.57
N ASN A 2 4.88 -13.67 -8.37
CA ASN A 2 3.74 -13.05 -9.05
C ASN A 2 3.11 -12.01 -8.12
N ILE A 3 3.33 -10.73 -8.40
CA ILE A 3 2.85 -9.64 -7.56
C ILE A 3 1.52 -9.16 -8.11
N GLU A 4 0.47 -9.27 -7.30
CA GLU A 4 -0.90 -8.99 -7.71
C GLU A 4 -1.42 -7.70 -7.09
N ARG A 5 -2.12 -6.89 -7.92
CA ARG A 5 -2.85 -5.70 -7.45
C ARG A 5 -3.84 -6.08 -6.35
N GLY A 6 -3.88 -5.29 -5.29
CA GLY A 6 -4.77 -5.53 -4.15
C GLY A 6 -4.20 -6.46 -3.10
N SER A 7 -3.09 -7.11 -3.36
CA SER A 7 -2.41 -7.95 -2.37
C SER A 7 -1.57 -7.09 -1.43
N ILE A 8 -1.40 -7.58 -0.22
CA ILE A 8 -0.63 -6.93 0.84
C ILE A 8 0.65 -7.72 1.03
N TYR A 9 1.78 -7.03 0.91
CA TYR A 9 3.09 -7.62 1.11
C TYR A 9 3.84 -6.89 2.21
N ARG A 10 4.75 -7.61 2.86
CA ARG A 10 5.75 -7.00 3.72
C ARG A 10 6.79 -6.33 2.83
N VAL A 11 7.07 -5.06 3.06
CA VAL A 11 7.95 -4.26 2.19
C VAL A 11 9.00 -3.54 3.02
N ASN A 12 10.23 -3.55 2.54
CA ASN A 12 11.29 -2.73 3.10
C ASN A 12 11.21 -1.33 2.49
N LEU A 13 10.79 -0.35 3.30
CA LEU A 13 10.65 1.04 2.87
C LEU A 13 11.92 1.87 3.12
N GLU A 14 12.91 1.32 3.80
CA GLU A 14 14.15 2.03 4.10
C GLU A 14 15.07 2.12 2.88
N PRO A 15 15.87 3.21 2.74
CA PRO A 15 15.90 4.37 3.62
C PRO A 15 14.74 5.33 3.37
N THR A 16 14.30 5.98 4.45
CA THR A 16 13.24 7.00 4.39
C THR A 16 13.71 8.25 5.14
N THR A 17 12.99 9.36 4.94
CA THR A 17 13.35 10.66 5.54
C THR A 17 12.14 11.31 6.18
N GLY A 18 12.31 11.82 7.40
CA GLY A 18 11.33 12.66 8.07
C GLY A 18 10.00 11.97 8.29
N SER A 19 8.94 12.56 7.74
CA SER A 19 7.56 12.08 7.94
C SER A 19 7.11 10.98 6.99
N GLU A 20 8.01 10.46 6.15
CA GLU A 20 7.69 9.30 5.32
C GLU A 20 7.44 8.08 6.20
N GLN A 21 6.54 7.19 5.75
CA GLN A 21 6.32 5.94 6.46
C GLN A 21 7.60 5.12 6.46
N GLN A 22 8.04 4.72 7.64
CA GLN A 22 9.33 4.07 7.85
C GLN A 22 9.17 2.57 8.14
N GLY A 23 10.26 1.84 7.97
CA GLY A 23 10.37 0.46 8.40
C GLY A 23 10.91 -0.45 7.31
N ASN A 24 11.61 -1.50 7.76
CA ASN A 24 12.18 -2.50 6.86
C ASN A 24 11.24 -3.69 6.63
N ALA A 25 10.07 -3.71 7.27
CA ALA A 25 9.10 -4.80 7.17
C ALA A 25 7.67 -4.27 7.35
N ARG A 26 7.30 -3.28 6.54
CA ARG A 26 5.99 -2.63 6.66
C ARG A 26 4.99 -3.25 5.70
N PRO A 27 3.73 -3.48 6.13
CA PRO A 27 2.71 -3.96 5.21
C PRO A 27 2.34 -2.85 4.22
N CYS A 28 2.28 -3.21 2.94
CA CYS A 28 1.90 -2.29 1.87
C CYS A 28 0.96 -2.98 0.89
N ILE A 29 0.02 -2.21 0.36
CA ILE A 29 -0.92 -2.68 -0.66
C ILE A 29 -0.31 -2.39 -2.03
N VAL A 30 -0.29 -3.37 -2.92
CA VAL A 30 0.08 -3.17 -4.32
C VAL A 30 -1.10 -2.52 -5.04
N LEU A 31 -0.89 -1.35 -5.62
CA LEU A 31 -1.94 -0.59 -6.30
C LEU A 31 -1.76 -0.57 -7.81
N SER A 32 -0.55 -0.78 -8.32
CA SER A 32 -0.29 -0.79 -9.76
C SER A 32 -0.96 -1.97 -10.45
N LEU A 33 -1.34 -1.78 -11.71
CA LEU A 33 -2.03 -2.79 -12.51
C LEU A 33 -1.16 -4.02 -12.75
N ASN A 34 -1.79 -5.18 -12.78
CA ASN A 34 -1.08 -6.45 -12.95
C ASN A 34 -0.27 -6.51 -14.24
N ALA A 35 -0.74 -5.88 -15.32
CA ALA A 35 0.00 -5.82 -16.58
C ALA A 35 1.37 -5.17 -16.40
N TYR A 36 1.44 -4.08 -15.63
CA TYR A 36 2.70 -3.38 -15.34
C TYR A 36 3.50 -4.11 -14.27
N ASN A 37 2.83 -4.71 -13.27
CA ASN A 37 3.51 -5.50 -12.25
C ASN A 37 4.31 -6.66 -12.86
N ARG A 38 3.82 -7.22 -13.97
CA ARG A 38 4.53 -8.30 -14.66
C ARG A 38 5.69 -7.82 -15.51
N LYS A 39 5.57 -6.62 -16.08
CA LYS A 39 6.56 -6.08 -17.04
C LYS A 39 7.69 -5.32 -16.40
N LEU A 40 7.39 -4.54 -15.36
CA LEU A 40 8.38 -3.62 -14.78
C LEU A 40 9.09 -4.26 -13.59
N ARG A 41 10.26 -3.72 -13.27
CA ARG A 41 11.00 -4.09 -12.06
C ARG A 41 10.49 -3.34 -10.84
N THR A 42 9.53 -2.45 -11.04
CA THR A 42 8.95 -1.63 -9.98
C THR A 42 7.45 -1.90 -9.84
N VAL A 43 6.93 -1.61 -8.66
CA VAL A 43 5.51 -1.62 -8.39
C VAL A 43 5.15 -0.41 -7.56
N CYS A 44 3.90 0.00 -7.63
CA CYS A 44 3.38 1.11 -6.84
C CYS A 44 2.65 0.57 -5.64
N VAL A 45 3.00 1.06 -4.45
CA VAL A 45 2.42 0.56 -3.20
C VAL A 45 1.88 1.69 -2.34
N VAL A 46 0.89 1.36 -1.51
CA VAL A 46 0.33 2.24 -0.49
C VAL A 46 0.62 1.62 0.87
N PRO A 47 1.37 2.30 1.74
CA PRO A 47 1.68 1.76 3.07
C PRO A 47 0.44 1.64 3.96
N LEU A 48 0.43 0.62 4.80
CA LEU A 48 -0.57 0.43 5.85
C LEU A 48 0.05 0.71 7.21
N THR A 49 -0.80 1.13 8.14
CA THR A 49 -0.40 1.38 9.52
C THR A 49 -1.56 1.09 10.47
N SER A 50 -1.25 0.74 11.71
CA SER A 50 -2.25 0.59 12.77
C SER A 50 -2.32 1.82 13.68
N SER A 51 -1.40 2.75 13.51
CA SER A 51 -1.18 3.82 14.48
C SER A 51 -2.02 5.08 14.30
N PRO A 52 -2.11 5.72 13.11
CA PRO A 52 -2.87 6.95 12.98
C PRO A 52 -4.38 6.70 12.99
N ARG A 53 -5.12 7.75 13.30
CA ARG A 53 -6.58 7.75 13.20
C ARG A 53 -6.99 7.93 11.75
N ALA A 54 -8.16 7.41 11.40
CA ALA A 54 -8.73 7.64 10.07
C ALA A 54 -8.91 9.14 9.83
N LEU A 55 -8.56 9.58 8.63
CA LEU A 55 -8.68 10.98 8.19
C LEU A 55 -8.97 10.96 6.68
N PRO A 56 -10.17 10.52 6.29
CA PRO A 56 -10.50 10.40 4.86
C PRO A 56 -10.43 11.75 4.15
N PRO A 57 -9.97 11.78 2.92
CA PRO A 57 -9.50 10.68 2.08
C PRO A 57 -8.01 10.35 2.23
N LEU A 58 -7.27 11.06 3.10
CA LEU A 58 -5.82 10.86 3.29
C LEU A 58 -5.50 9.51 3.91
N ILE A 59 -6.20 9.18 5.00
CA ILE A 59 -6.00 7.95 5.76
C ILE A 59 -7.36 7.26 5.88
N VAL A 60 -7.48 6.10 5.25
CA VAL A 60 -8.75 5.38 5.18
C VAL A 60 -8.66 4.02 5.86
N THR A 61 -9.75 3.63 6.52
CA THR A 61 -9.84 2.33 7.18
C THR A 61 -10.02 1.22 6.15
N VAL A 62 -9.27 0.12 6.32
CA VAL A 62 -9.36 -1.07 5.48
C VAL A 62 -9.45 -2.31 6.37
N SER A 63 -10.67 -2.71 6.72
CA SER A 63 -10.92 -3.77 7.69
C SER A 63 -10.43 -5.14 7.23
N SER A 64 -10.35 -5.38 5.94
CA SER A 64 -9.88 -6.65 5.38
C SER A 64 -8.36 -6.82 5.41
N ALA A 65 -7.62 -5.77 5.80
CA ALA A 65 -6.16 -5.82 5.82
C ALA A 65 -5.59 -6.62 7.01
N GLY A 66 -6.43 -7.06 7.93
CA GLY A 66 -6.03 -7.86 9.09
C GLY A 66 -5.75 -7.03 10.35
N LYS A 67 -5.33 -7.72 11.40
CA LYS A 67 -5.23 -7.13 12.75
C LYS A 67 -4.15 -6.07 12.87
N ALA A 68 -3.05 -6.21 12.17
CA ALA A 68 -1.89 -5.37 12.37
C ALA A 68 -1.92 -4.08 11.56
N SER A 69 -2.86 -3.96 10.62
CA SER A 69 -2.81 -2.86 9.65
C SER A 69 -4.21 -2.55 9.16
N SER A 70 -4.82 -1.55 9.75
CA SER A 70 -6.21 -1.20 9.45
C SER A 70 -6.37 0.14 8.75
N MET A 71 -5.28 0.88 8.53
CA MET A 71 -5.32 2.22 7.92
C MET A 71 -4.40 2.28 6.72
N ALA A 72 -4.91 2.74 5.57
CA ALA A 72 -4.11 2.96 4.37
C ALA A 72 -3.75 4.44 4.25
N LEU A 73 -2.45 4.69 4.04
CA LEU A 73 -1.91 6.04 3.90
C LEU A 73 -1.92 6.45 2.43
N CYS A 74 -3.07 6.91 1.95
CA CYS A 74 -3.29 7.19 0.53
C CYS A 74 -2.38 8.30 -0.02
N HIS A 75 -1.90 9.21 0.84
CA HIS A 75 -1.01 10.29 0.46
C HIS A 75 0.46 9.86 0.41
N GLN A 76 0.77 8.64 0.83
CA GLN A 76 2.15 8.13 0.84
C GLN A 76 2.37 7.01 -0.18
N ILE A 77 1.59 7.03 -1.25
CA ILE A 77 1.82 6.12 -2.37
C ILE A 77 3.24 6.30 -2.89
N ARG A 78 3.90 5.18 -3.19
CA ARG A 78 5.27 5.25 -3.70
C ARG A 78 5.59 4.09 -4.62
N THR A 79 6.51 4.36 -5.54
CA THR A 79 7.04 3.35 -6.45
C THR A 79 8.28 2.74 -5.82
N ILE A 80 8.33 1.42 -5.76
CA ILE A 80 9.45 0.68 -5.17
C ILE A 80 9.97 -0.37 -6.13
N ASP A 81 11.24 -0.74 -5.97
CA ASP A 81 11.81 -1.88 -6.67
C ASP A 81 11.24 -3.18 -6.10
N LYS A 82 10.99 -4.16 -6.95
CA LYS A 82 10.46 -5.46 -6.52
C LYS A 82 11.36 -6.17 -5.52
N ALA A 83 12.65 -5.86 -5.50
CA ALA A 83 13.59 -6.42 -4.53
C ALA A 83 13.24 -6.06 -3.09
N ARG A 84 12.45 -5.01 -2.87
CA ARG A 84 12.00 -4.58 -1.54
C ARG A 84 10.82 -5.39 -1.02
N ILE A 85 10.20 -6.20 -1.88
CA ILE A 85 8.98 -6.95 -1.53
C ILE A 85 9.37 -8.28 -0.89
N GLY A 86 8.77 -8.54 0.26
CA GLY A 86 8.95 -9.79 0.99
C GLY A 86 7.70 -10.66 0.97
N LYS A 87 7.29 -11.11 2.15
CA LYS A 87 6.22 -12.08 2.33
C LYS A 87 4.84 -11.52 1.99
N LEU A 88 4.04 -12.32 1.29
CA LEU A 88 2.62 -12.05 1.07
C LEU A 88 1.88 -12.17 2.42
N LEU A 89 1.16 -11.14 2.80
CA LEU A 89 0.44 -11.10 4.07
C LEU A 89 -1.07 -11.33 3.91
N GLY A 90 -1.62 -11.00 2.76
CA GLY A 90 -3.05 -11.13 2.51
C GLY A 90 -3.49 -10.39 1.27
N THR A 91 -4.81 -10.26 1.13
CA THR A 91 -5.43 -9.60 -0.01
C THR A 91 -6.58 -8.74 0.49
N LEU A 92 -6.66 -7.50 0.02
CA LEU A 92 -7.80 -6.64 0.33
C LEU A 92 -9.07 -7.15 -0.33
N SER A 93 -10.21 -6.93 0.32
CA SER A 93 -11.50 -7.07 -0.34
C SER A 93 -11.60 -6.06 -1.48
N LEU A 94 -12.47 -6.33 -2.45
CA LEU A 94 -12.70 -5.39 -3.55
C LEU A 94 -13.27 -4.07 -3.05
N ASP A 95 -14.11 -4.09 -2.02
CA ASP A 95 -14.67 -2.89 -1.42
C ASP A 95 -13.58 -2.02 -0.80
N ASP A 96 -12.67 -2.63 -0.02
CA ASP A 96 -11.57 -1.90 0.60
C ASP A 96 -10.59 -1.37 -0.45
N LEU A 97 -10.31 -2.15 -1.49
CA LEU A 97 -9.46 -1.70 -2.59
C LEU A 97 -10.07 -0.46 -3.27
N ALA A 98 -11.39 -0.46 -3.50
CA ALA A 98 -12.08 0.69 -4.07
C ALA A 98 -11.97 1.94 -3.20
N VAL A 99 -12.03 1.78 -1.87
CA VAL A 99 -11.85 2.88 -0.93
C VAL A 99 -10.44 3.47 -1.02
N VAL A 100 -9.42 2.62 -1.13
CA VAL A 100 -8.03 3.06 -1.28
C VAL A 100 -7.82 3.76 -2.62
N GLU A 101 -8.36 3.20 -3.70
CA GLU A 101 -8.30 3.81 -5.04
C GLU A 101 -8.90 5.20 -5.04
N ASP A 102 -10.07 5.35 -4.43
CA ASP A 102 -10.75 6.64 -4.32
C ASP A 102 -9.92 7.62 -3.49
N GLY A 103 -9.37 7.18 -2.38
CA GLY A 103 -8.51 8.02 -1.54
C GLY A 103 -7.28 8.52 -2.30
N VAL A 104 -6.58 7.63 -2.99
CA VAL A 104 -5.40 8.00 -3.80
C VAL A 104 -5.79 9.01 -4.88
N ARG A 105 -6.90 8.76 -5.57
CA ARG A 105 -7.36 9.65 -6.64
C ARG A 105 -7.66 11.05 -6.11
N ARG A 106 -8.40 11.14 -5.01
CA ARG A 106 -8.80 12.42 -4.41
C ARG A 106 -7.60 13.20 -3.90
N VAL A 107 -6.71 12.53 -3.19
CA VAL A 107 -5.53 13.18 -2.60
C VAL A 107 -4.61 13.75 -3.68
N HIS A 108 -4.54 13.09 -4.82
CA HIS A 108 -3.65 13.49 -5.92
C HIS A 108 -4.37 14.29 -7.02
N GLY A 109 -5.65 14.57 -6.87
CA GLY A 109 -6.40 15.37 -7.81
C GLY A 109 -6.67 14.71 -9.16
N LEU A 110 -6.79 13.42 -9.16
CA LEU A 110 -7.00 12.63 -10.40
C LEU A 110 -8.46 12.31 -10.66
#